data_6208e386f86c17809dc6e66a30723865
#
_entry.id   6208e386f86c17809dc6e66a30723865
#
_cell.length_a   1.000
_cell.length_b   1.000
_cell.length_c   1.000
_cell.angle_alpha   90.00
_cell.angle_beta   90.00
_cell.angle_gamma   90.00
#
_symmetry.space_group_name_H-M   'P 1'
#
loop_
_entity.id
_entity.type
_entity.pdbx_description
1 polymer ?
#
loop_
_entity_poly.entity_id
_entity_poly.type
_entity_poly.pdbx_seq_one_letter_code
_entity_poly.pdbx_strand_id
1 'polypeptide(L)'
;MPKPQEQYDFQNKNLNNQNTDTYVRDHNNDYMPNYVAPNEIVPYEQAPQIQPEPSPSPKEPKETNIIQNSPLLTPDNIIELNAVGMGVAPESTISPSQALALAKRAAIIDAYRQIGEKMYGIRLNAQDTVRDMVLINSVVKTKVEALIKNAEIIETIYKDGLCQITMELKLDGKIWHKILSNN
;
A
#
# COMPACT_ATOMS: atom_id res chain seq x y z
N MET A 1 -57.50 17.33 2.02
CA MET A 1 -57.32 16.24 1.05
C MET A 1 -55.85 15.88 1.02
N PRO A 2 -55.42 14.76 1.55
CA PRO A 2 -54.05 14.31 1.47
C PRO A 2 -53.79 13.61 0.13
N LYS A 3 -52.59 13.82 -0.43
CA LYS A 3 -52.11 13.20 -1.68
C LYS A 3 -51.69 11.75 -1.40
N PRO A 4 -51.86 10.82 -2.37
CA PRO A 4 -51.43 9.42 -2.18
C PRO A 4 -49.92 9.26 -2.20
N GLN A 5 -49.40 8.43 -1.34
CA GLN A 5 -47.99 7.95 -1.37
C GLN A 5 -47.83 6.94 -2.49
N GLU A 6 -46.91 7.21 -3.41
CA GLU A 6 -46.43 6.24 -4.37
C GLU A 6 -45.55 5.21 -3.69
N GLN A 7 -46.02 4.01 -3.66
CA GLN A 7 -45.41 2.82 -3.16
C GLN A 7 -44.45 2.28 -4.24
N TYR A 8 -43.14 2.37 -4.04
CA TYR A 8 -42.18 1.79 -4.95
C TYR A 8 -42.02 0.27 -4.61
N ASP A 9 -42.66 -0.55 -5.44
CA ASP A 9 -42.47 -1.99 -5.47
C ASP A 9 -41.09 -2.33 -6.08
N PHE A 10 -40.15 -2.72 -5.25
CA PHE A 10 -38.91 -3.38 -5.70
C PHE A 10 -39.23 -4.84 -6.07
N GLN A 11 -39.55 -5.12 -7.31
CA GLN A 11 -39.59 -6.48 -7.83
C GLN A 11 -38.16 -7.00 -7.98
N ASN A 12 -37.82 -7.91 -7.09
CA ASN A 12 -36.60 -8.70 -7.08
C ASN A 12 -36.61 -9.68 -8.29
N LYS A 13 -35.99 -9.28 -9.41
CA LYS A 13 -35.76 -10.19 -10.55
C LYS A 13 -34.53 -11.03 -10.27
N ASN A 14 -34.78 -12.21 -9.78
CA ASN A 14 -33.85 -13.31 -9.67
C ASN A 14 -33.37 -13.73 -11.09
N LEU A 15 -32.21 -13.26 -11.51
CA LEU A 15 -31.55 -13.71 -12.75
C LEU A 15 -30.66 -14.91 -12.40
N ASN A 16 -31.26 -16.08 -12.50
CA ASN A 16 -30.57 -17.35 -12.50
C ASN A 16 -29.80 -17.48 -13.82
N ASN A 17 -28.53 -17.12 -13.86
CA ASN A 17 -27.65 -17.34 -14.99
C ASN A 17 -26.86 -18.63 -14.77
N GLN A 18 -27.49 -19.74 -15.15
CA GLN A 18 -26.83 -21.03 -15.31
C GLN A 18 -26.06 -20.99 -16.62
N ASN A 19 -24.78 -20.67 -16.56
CA ASN A 19 -23.86 -20.89 -17.65
C ASN A 19 -23.25 -22.28 -17.48
N THR A 20 -23.93 -23.29 -18.04
CA THR A 20 -23.40 -24.63 -18.19
C THR A 20 -22.50 -24.66 -19.43
N ASP A 21 -21.23 -24.38 -19.23
CA ASP A 21 -20.21 -24.69 -20.23
C ASP A 21 -20.07 -26.21 -20.34
N THR A 22 -20.76 -26.76 -21.34
CA THR A 22 -20.65 -28.15 -21.75
C THR A 22 -19.30 -28.30 -22.49
N TYR A 23 -18.27 -28.78 -21.80
CA TYR A 23 -17.05 -29.22 -22.48
C TYR A 23 -17.35 -30.50 -23.24
N VAL A 24 -17.45 -30.36 -24.57
CA VAL A 24 -17.45 -31.50 -25.49
C VAL A 24 -16.06 -32.10 -25.45
N ARG A 25 -15.98 -33.31 -24.94
CA ARG A 25 -14.78 -34.12 -24.91
C ARG A 25 -14.61 -34.78 -26.27
N ASP A 26 -13.82 -34.20 -27.15
CA ASP A 26 -13.37 -34.85 -28.39
C ASP A 26 -12.36 -35.97 -28.04
N HIS A 27 -12.83 -37.19 -28.17
CA HIS A 27 -12.01 -38.38 -28.20
C HIS A 27 -11.50 -38.54 -29.65
N ASN A 28 -10.26 -38.10 -29.90
CA ASN A 28 -9.34 -38.70 -30.91
C ASN A 28 -8.17 -37.75 -31.11
N ASN A 29 -7.13 -37.94 -30.33
CA ASN A 29 -5.78 -37.73 -30.83
C ASN A 29 -4.80 -38.51 -29.96
N ASP A 30 -4.60 -39.80 -30.37
CA ASP A 30 -3.50 -40.64 -29.92
C ASP A 30 -2.19 -40.06 -30.53
N TYR A 31 -1.56 -39.14 -29.82
CA TYR A 31 -0.16 -38.80 -30.01
C TYR A 31 0.62 -39.27 -28.80
N MET A 32 0.98 -40.55 -28.81
CA MET A 32 2.04 -41.09 -27.96
C MET A 32 3.39 -40.69 -28.58
N PRO A 33 4.19 -39.82 -27.96
CA PRO A 33 5.58 -39.68 -28.39
C PRO A 33 6.30 -41.00 -28.06
N ASN A 34 6.91 -41.59 -29.09
CA ASN A 34 7.78 -42.74 -29.01
C ASN A 34 8.87 -42.49 -27.97
N TYR A 35 8.74 -43.15 -26.83
CA TYR A 35 9.78 -43.19 -25.81
C TYR A 35 10.84 -44.21 -26.31
N VAL A 36 11.89 -43.73 -26.95
CA VAL A 36 13.10 -44.49 -27.20
C VAL A 36 13.92 -44.46 -25.91
N ALA A 37 13.96 -45.57 -25.22
CA ALA A 37 14.84 -45.76 -24.08
C ALA A 37 16.29 -45.69 -24.51
N PRO A 38 17.14 -44.79 -24.00
CA PRO A 38 18.57 -44.86 -24.24
C PRO A 38 19.17 -45.93 -23.33
N ASN A 39 19.56 -47.07 -23.91
CA ASN A 39 20.53 -47.93 -23.30
C ASN A 39 21.91 -47.33 -23.49
N GLU A 40 22.26 -46.38 -22.67
CA GLU A 40 23.66 -45.99 -22.48
C GLU A 40 23.91 -45.84 -20.99
N ILE A 41 24.66 -46.81 -20.49
CA ILE A 41 25.25 -46.73 -19.13
C ILE A 41 26.39 -45.73 -19.25
N VAL A 42 26.12 -44.47 -18.91
CA VAL A 42 27.14 -43.44 -18.70
C VAL A 42 27.82 -43.74 -17.36
N PRO A 43 29.15 -43.82 -17.28
CA PRO A 43 29.85 -43.94 -16.01
C PRO A 43 29.51 -42.75 -15.12
N TYR A 44 29.18 -43.02 -13.88
CA TYR A 44 28.94 -41.97 -12.85
C TYR A 44 30.21 -41.13 -12.72
N GLU A 45 30.21 -39.98 -13.36
CA GLU A 45 31.18 -38.93 -13.07
C GLU A 45 30.95 -38.47 -11.63
N GLN A 46 32.02 -38.47 -10.86
CA GLN A 46 31.99 -38.21 -9.41
C GLN A 46 31.23 -36.93 -9.13
N ALA A 47 30.20 -37.05 -8.28
CA ALA A 47 29.45 -35.91 -7.77
C ALA A 47 30.40 -34.81 -7.28
N PRO A 48 30.17 -33.55 -7.60
CA PRO A 48 30.96 -32.44 -7.06
C PRO A 48 30.95 -32.53 -5.53
N GLN A 49 32.15 -32.60 -4.92
CA GLN A 49 32.28 -32.52 -3.49
C GLN A 49 31.70 -31.18 -3.04
N ILE A 50 30.58 -31.22 -2.31
CA ILE A 50 30.02 -30.06 -1.64
C ILE A 50 31.06 -29.60 -0.65
N GLN A 51 31.82 -28.55 -0.97
CA GLN A 51 32.63 -27.85 -0.01
C GLN A 51 31.69 -27.33 1.08
N PRO A 52 31.99 -27.50 2.36
CA PRO A 52 31.19 -26.94 3.42
C PRO A 52 31.12 -25.43 3.20
N GLU A 53 29.88 -24.95 3.04
CA GLU A 53 29.56 -23.53 2.92
C GLU A 53 30.23 -22.81 4.11
N PRO A 54 30.98 -21.72 3.88
CA PRO A 54 31.61 -21.00 4.97
C PRO A 54 30.49 -20.54 5.93
N SER A 55 30.64 -20.89 7.21
CA SER A 55 29.70 -20.47 8.25
C SER A 55 29.46 -18.97 8.15
N PRO A 56 28.18 -18.51 8.32
CA PRO A 56 27.86 -17.10 8.17
C PRO A 56 28.76 -16.28 9.07
N SER A 57 29.59 -15.44 8.46
CA SER A 57 30.37 -14.42 9.14
C SER A 57 29.46 -13.60 10.05
N PRO A 58 29.91 -13.09 11.21
CA PRO A 58 29.13 -12.22 12.07
C PRO A 58 28.55 -11.12 11.22
N LYS A 59 27.20 -10.98 11.26
CA LYS A 59 26.48 -9.95 10.51
C LYS A 59 27.13 -8.62 10.85
N GLU A 60 27.79 -8.01 9.87
CA GLU A 60 28.22 -6.62 9.96
C GLU A 60 27.05 -5.79 10.45
N PRO A 61 27.25 -4.81 11.33
CA PRO A 61 26.19 -3.91 11.76
C PRO A 61 25.59 -3.33 10.50
N LYS A 62 24.28 -3.55 10.25
CA LYS A 62 23.59 -2.91 9.15
C LYS A 62 23.86 -1.43 9.27
N GLU A 63 24.61 -0.86 8.33
CA GLU A 63 24.73 0.58 8.19
C GLU A 63 23.32 1.10 8.02
N THR A 64 22.75 1.63 9.09
CA THR A 64 21.46 2.25 9.08
C THR A 64 21.63 3.53 8.27
N ASN A 65 21.12 3.56 7.06
CA ASN A 65 20.97 4.77 6.25
C ASN A 65 19.97 5.72 6.95
N ILE A 66 20.37 6.24 8.11
CA ILE A 66 19.61 7.22 8.87
C ILE A 66 19.74 8.52 8.10
N ILE A 67 18.64 8.99 7.53
CA ILE A 67 18.57 10.33 6.94
C ILE A 67 18.85 11.32 8.06
N GLN A 68 19.96 12.05 7.96
CA GLN A 68 20.53 12.88 9.05
C GLN A 68 19.58 13.94 9.64
N ASN A 69 18.47 14.29 9.01
CA ASN A 69 17.50 15.29 9.47
C ASN A 69 16.12 14.72 9.78
N SER A 70 15.99 13.39 9.92
CA SER A 70 14.69 12.81 10.29
C SER A 70 14.35 13.16 11.74
N PRO A 71 13.11 13.61 12.02
CA PRO A 71 12.69 13.95 13.35
C PRO A 71 12.71 12.71 14.26
N LEU A 72 13.14 12.88 15.51
CA LEU A 72 13.12 11.84 16.53
C LEU A 72 11.87 12.02 17.38
N LEU A 73 11.06 10.96 17.51
CA LEU A 73 9.91 10.94 18.39
C LEU A 73 10.38 10.60 19.81
N THR A 74 10.07 11.48 20.76
CA THR A 74 10.32 11.28 22.18
C THR A 74 9.01 11.41 22.97
N PRO A 75 8.91 10.89 24.21
CA PRO A 75 7.69 11.03 25.00
C PRO A 75 7.26 12.47 25.28
N ASP A 76 8.17 13.42 25.15
CA ASP A 76 7.95 14.81 25.57
C ASP A 76 7.77 15.79 24.40
N ASN A 77 7.85 15.32 23.15
CA ASN A 77 7.74 16.17 21.98
C ASN A 77 6.43 15.96 21.20
N ILE A 78 6.07 16.96 20.40
CA ILE A 78 5.04 16.87 19.38
C ILE A 78 5.73 17.07 18.03
N ILE A 79 5.51 16.14 17.09
CA ILE A 79 6.00 16.26 15.73
C ILE A 79 4.84 16.69 14.84
N GLU A 80 5.02 17.82 14.12
CA GLU A 80 4.06 18.30 13.13
C GLU A 80 4.56 17.93 11.72
N LEU A 81 3.73 17.20 11.00
CA LEU A 81 3.97 16.81 9.62
C LEU A 81 3.07 17.63 8.71
N ASN A 82 3.66 18.44 7.85
CA ASN A 82 2.95 19.24 6.87
C ASN A 82 3.23 18.72 5.47
N ALA A 83 2.21 18.66 4.62
CA ALA A 83 2.34 18.27 3.22
C ALA A 83 1.50 19.15 2.32
N VAL A 84 2.01 19.42 1.12
CA VAL A 84 1.31 20.16 0.08
C VAL A 84 1.12 19.24 -1.11
N GLY A 85 -0.10 18.72 -1.25
CA GLY A 85 -0.47 17.87 -2.37
C GLY A 85 -0.98 18.69 -3.54
N MET A 86 -0.68 18.23 -4.74
CA MET A 86 -1.11 18.86 -5.98
C MET A 86 -1.90 17.88 -6.84
N GLY A 87 -2.93 18.39 -7.52
CA GLY A 87 -3.76 17.61 -8.41
C GLY A 87 -4.32 18.42 -9.56
N VAL A 88 -4.39 17.81 -10.73
CA VAL A 88 -5.00 18.39 -11.93
C VAL A 88 -6.18 17.54 -12.35
N ALA A 89 -7.15 18.18 -12.99
CA ALA A 89 -8.28 17.47 -13.58
C ALA A 89 -7.85 16.80 -14.89
N PRO A 90 -8.39 15.61 -15.23
CA PRO A 90 -8.24 15.03 -16.54
C PRO A 90 -8.86 15.94 -17.62
N GLU A 91 -8.28 15.94 -18.83
CA GLU A 91 -8.81 16.73 -19.96
C GLU A 91 -10.21 16.26 -20.40
N SER A 92 -10.56 15.01 -20.14
CA SER A 92 -11.84 14.39 -20.49
C SER A 92 -13.00 14.77 -19.55
N THR A 93 -12.87 15.81 -18.73
CA THR A 93 -13.94 16.20 -17.80
C THR A 93 -15.12 16.84 -18.53
N ILE A 94 -16.35 16.44 -18.15
CA ILE A 94 -17.59 16.88 -18.79
C ILE A 94 -18.02 18.27 -18.30
N SER A 95 -17.66 18.64 -17.06
CA SER A 95 -18.04 19.93 -16.47
C SER A 95 -16.96 20.53 -15.60
N PRO A 96 -16.94 21.87 -15.41
CA PRO A 96 -16.00 22.52 -14.50
C PRO A 96 -16.07 22.01 -13.06
N SER A 97 -17.27 21.68 -12.58
CA SER A 97 -17.47 21.13 -11.23
C SER A 97 -16.86 19.74 -11.07
N GLN A 98 -16.97 18.92 -12.12
CA GLN A 98 -16.33 17.61 -12.16
C GLN A 98 -14.81 17.75 -12.19
N ALA A 99 -14.29 18.66 -13.00
CA ALA A 99 -12.85 18.97 -13.06
C ALA A 99 -12.31 19.34 -11.69
N LEU A 100 -12.98 20.27 -10.99
CA LEU A 100 -12.61 20.69 -9.65
C LEU A 100 -12.62 19.52 -8.64
N ALA A 101 -13.67 18.70 -8.66
CA ALA A 101 -13.79 17.57 -7.75
C ALA A 101 -12.68 16.52 -7.96
N LEU A 102 -12.32 16.24 -9.23
CA LEU A 102 -11.26 15.29 -9.55
C LEU A 102 -9.87 15.85 -9.21
N ALA A 103 -9.60 17.11 -9.53
CA ALA A 103 -8.35 17.80 -9.14
C ALA A 103 -8.17 17.80 -7.62
N LYS A 104 -9.24 18.13 -6.87
CA LYS A 104 -9.21 18.11 -5.40
C LYS A 104 -8.91 16.72 -4.87
N ARG A 105 -9.54 15.67 -5.41
CA ARG A 105 -9.28 14.28 -5.00
C ARG A 105 -7.84 13.87 -5.26
N ALA A 106 -7.28 14.22 -6.44
CA ALA A 106 -5.89 13.94 -6.77
C ALA A 106 -4.93 14.65 -5.80
N ALA A 107 -5.17 15.92 -5.49
CA ALA A 107 -4.37 16.68 -4.53
C ALA A 107 -4.42 16.09 -3.11
N ILE A 108 -5.59 15.63 -2.65
CA ILE A 108 -5.73 14.95 -1.35
C ILE A 108 -4.89 13.67 -1.31
N ILE A 109 -4.96 12.84 -2.35
CA ILE A 109 -4.21 11.58 -2.42
C ILE A 109 -2.71 11.86 -2.39
N ASP A 110 -2.23 12.86 -3.14
CA ASP A 110 -0.83 13.26 -3.14
C ASP A 110 -0.37 13.78 -1.76
N ALA A 111 -1.19 14.59 -1.09
CA ALA A 111 -0.89 15.07 0.26
C ALA A 111 -0.78 13.89 1.26
N TYR A 112 -1.72 12.92 1.21
CA TYR A 112 -1.65 11.72 2.07
C TYR A 112 -0.39 10.89 1.79
N ARG A 113 0.03 10.74 0.53
CA ARG A 113 1.26 10.05 0.19
C ARG A 113 2.47 10.73 0.83
N GLN A 114 2.56 12.07 0.74
CA GLN A 114 3.65 12.83 1.34
C GLN A 114 3.66 12.77 2.87
N ILE A 115 2.49 12.85 3.53
CA ILE A 115 2.36 12.65 4.99
C ILE A 115 2.85 11.25 5.37
N GLY A 116 2.45 10.22 4.60
CA GLY A 116 2.88 8.84 4.83
C GLY A 116 4.38 8.68 4.73
N GLU A 117 5.02 9.24 3.71
CA GLU A 117 6.48 9.21 3.53
C GLU A 117 7.21 9.86 4.72
N LYS A 118 6.74 11.03 5.16
CA LYS A 118 7.29 11.72 6.32
C LYS A 118 7.09 10.93 7.61
N MET A 119 5.91 10.34 7.81
CA MET A 119 5.61 9.51 8.96
C MET A 119 6.54 8.29 9.05
N TYR A 120 6.74 7.56 7.95
CA TYR A 120 7.63 6.40 7.92
C TYR A 120 9.10 6.75 8.14
N GLY A 121 9.50 8.00 7.87
CA GLY A 121 10.84 8.51 8.12
C GLY A 121 11.12 8.95 9.55
N ILE A 122 10.11 9.02 10.43
CA ILE A 122 10.30 9.39 11.84
C ILE A 122 11.15 8.34 12.55
N ARG A 123 12.16 8.78 13.29
CA ARG A 123 13.00 7.92 14.13
C ARG A 123 12.35 7.70 15.49
N LEU A 124 12.46 6.47 15.99
CA LEU A 124 12.03 6.09 17.32
C LEU A 124 13.22 6.02 18.30
N ASN A 125 14.38 5.67 17.76
CA ASN A 125 15.66 5.60 18.49
C ASN A 125 16.83 5.76 17.49
N ALA A 126 18.04 5.36 17.90
CA ALA A 126 19.23 5.47 17.07
C ALA A 126 19.22 4.53 15.83
N GLN A 127 18.50 3.41 15.89
CA GLN A 127 18.51 2.36 14.88
C GLN A 127 17.18 2.18 14.17
N ASP A 128 16.05 2.46 14.84
CA ASP A 128 14.72 2.13 14.35
C ASP A 128 13.93 3.36 13.92
N THR A 129 13.18 3.19 12.83
CA THR A 129 12.21 4.15 12.33
C THR A 129 10.78 3.60 12.46
N VAL A 130 9.78 4.47 12.26
CA VAL A 130 8.38 4.02 12.15
C VAL A 130 8.21 2.97 11.06
N ARG A 131 8.92 3.08 9.95
CA ARG A 131 8.91 2.10 8.86
C ARG A 131 9.32 0.71 9.36
N ASP A 132 10.39 0.62 10.13
CA ASP A 132 10.90 -0.67 10.63
C ASP A 132 9.88 -1.34 11.55
N MET A 133 9.24 -0.57 12.42
CA MET A 133 8.17 -1.06 13.29
C MET A 133 6.94 -1.53 12.53
N VAL A 134 6.54 -0.82 11.47
CA VAL A 134 5.40 -1.19 10.61
C VAL A 134 5.67 -2.48 9.84
N LEU A 135 6.91 -2.75 9.47
CA LEU A 135 7.28 -3.99 8.76
C LEU A 135 7.20 -5.24 9.65
N ILE A 136 7.47 -5.10 10.95
CA ILE A 136 7.51 -6.24 11.89
C ILE A 136 6.22 -6.41 12.68
N ASN A 137 5.36 -5.39 12.77
CA ASN A 137 4.16 -5.41 13.60
C ASN A 137 2.93 -4.88 12.86
N SER A 138 2.00 -5.79 12.52
CA SER A 138 0.76 -5.47 11.80
C SER A 138 -0.21 -4.56 12.57
N VAL A 139 -0.21 -4.63 13.92
CA VAL A 139 -1.03 -3.76 14.77
C VAL A 139 -0.51 -2.33 14.70
N VAL A 140 0.82 -2.16 14.77
CA VAL A 140 1.45 -0.85 14.60
C VAL A 140 1.13 -0.30 13.21
N LYS A 141 1.25 -1.11 12.15
CA LYS A 141 0.87 -0.74 10.79
C LYS A 141 -0.54 -0.16 10.72
N THR A 142 -1.53 -0.88 11.26
CA THR A 142 -2.93 -0.45 11.24
C THR A 142 -3.13 0.88 11.98
N LYS A 143 -2.46 1.06 13.12
CA LYS A 143 -2.54 2.32 13.90
C LYS A 143 -1.90 3.49 13.15
N VAL A 144 -0.75 3.29 12.52
CA VAL A 144 -0.07 4.31 11.71
C VAL A 144 -0.92 4.70 10.50
N GLU A 145 -1.50 3.74 9.79
CA GLU A 145 -2.40 4.01 8.66
C GLU A 145 -3.65 4.78 9.09
N ALA A 146 -4.24 4.44 10.24
CA ALA A 146 -5.37 5.16 10.80
C ALA A 146 -4.99 6.61 11.17
N LEU A 147 -3.80 6.81 11.75
CA LEU A 147 -3.30 8.14 12.09
C LEU A 147 -3.10 9.00 10.84
N ILE A 148 -2.48 8.46 9.80
CA ILE A 148 -2.27 9.19 8.52
C ILE A 148 -3.62 9.64 7.94
N LYS A 149 -4.65 8.80 8.01
CA LYS A 149 -6.00 9.15 7.54
C LYS A 149 -6.67 10.27 8.35
N ASN A 150 -6.20 10.53 9.55
CA ASN A 150 -6.68 11.62 10.41
C ASN A 150 -5.97 12.96 10.15
N ALA A 151 -5.09 13.04 9.14
CA ALA A 151 -4.49 14.30 8.76
C ALA A 151 -5.55 15.31 8.32
N GLU A 152 -5.43 16.55 8.80
CA GLU A 152 -6.39 17.62 8.58
C GLU A 152 -6.03 18.46 7.36
N ILE A 153 -7.03 18.84 6.58
CA ILE A 153 -6.86 19.80 5.49
C ILE A 153 -6.90 21.20 6.08
N ILE A 154 -5.78 21.91 6.02
CA ILE A 154 -5.66 23.28 6.51
C ILE A 154 -6.08 24.30 5.45
N GLU A 155 -5.73 24.03 4.20
CA GLU A 155 -5.97 24.97 3.09
C GLU A 155 -6.27 24.22 1.80
N THR A 156 -7.11 24.82 0.96
CA THR A 156 -7.36 24.37 -0.41
C THR A 156 -7.33 25.56 -1.35
N ILE A 157 -6.42 25.54 -2.33
CA ILE A 157 -6.30 26.56 -3.37
C ILE A 157 -6.59 25.91 -4.72
N TYR A 158 -7.43 26.56 -5.54
CA TYR A 158 -7.69 26.13 -6.90
C TYR A 158 -7.41 27.28 -7.87
N LYS A 159 -6.47 27.07 -8.78
CA LYS A 159 -6.09 28.09 -9.78
C LYS A 159 -5.66 27.39 -11.08
N ASP A 160 -6.14 27.89 -12.19
CA ASP A 160 -5.72 27.49 -13.55
C ASP A 160 -5.78 25.96 -13.79
N GLY A 161 -6.82 25.28 -13.26
CA GLY A 161 -6.99 23.82 -13.37
C GLY A 161 -6.16 23.01 -12.39
N LEU A 162 -5.29 23.65 -11.58
CA LEU A 162 -4.50 23.04 -10.52
C LEU A 162 -5.21 23.21 -9.18
N CYS A 163 -5.36 22.12 -8.45
CA CYS A 163 -5.76 22.14 -7.05
C CYS A 163 -4.55 21.87 -6.15
N GLN A 164 -4.32 22.74 -5.18
CA GLN A 164 -3.31 22.58 -4.15
C GLN A 164 -3.99 22.41 -2.80
N ILE A 165 -3.59 21.42 -2.03
CA ILE A 165 -4.11 21.13 -0.69
C ILE A 165 -2.94 21.08 0.29
N THR A 166 -3.03 21.89 1.33
CA THR A 166 -2.13 21.82 2.49
C THR A 166 -2.77 20.96 3.55
N MET A 167 -2.08 19.90 3.98
CA MET A 167 -2.50 19.03 5.07
C MET A 167 -1.51 19.06 6.22
N GLU A 168 -2.02 18.89 7.44
CA GLU A 168 -1.24 18.79 8.66
C GLU A 168 -1.61 17.56 9.46
N LEU A 169 -0.61 16.92 10.07
CA LEU A 169 -0.78 15.83 11.01
C LEU A 169 0.09 16.07 12.24
N LYS A 170 -0.52 16.06 13.43
CA LYS A 170 0.19 16.20 14.70
C LYS A 170 0.37 14.84 15.38
N LEU A 171 1.60 14.54 15.75
CA LEU A 171 2.00 13.31 16.41
C LEU A 171 2.42 13.64 17.84
N ASP A 172 1.56 13.34 18.81
CA ASP A 172 1.87 13.50 20.24
C ASP A 172 2.78 12.36 20.72
N GLY A 173 3.99 12.73 21.15
CA GLY A 173 4.98 11.78 21.63
C GLY A 173 4.54 10.99 22.86
N LYS A 174 3.76 11.57 23.78
CA LYS A 174 3.26 10.85 24.96
C LYS A 174 2.44 9.63 24.60
N ILE A 175 1.65 9.74 23.54
CA ILE A 175 0.77 8.67 23.06
C ILE A 175 1.55 7.73 22.13
N TRP A 176 2.17 8.30 21.11
CA TRP A 176 2.71 7.54 19.98
C TRP A 176 4.04 6.88 20.24
N HIS A 177 4.91 7.50 21.07
CA HIS A 177 6.16 6.86 21.48
C HIS A 177 5.88 5.51 22.17
N LYS A 178 4.90 5.47 23.10
CA LYS A 178 4.51 4.22 23.77
C LYS A 178 3.94 3.19 22.80
N ILE A 179 3.15 3.61 21.80
CA ILE A 179 2.53 2.70 20.83
C ILE A 179 3.59 2.10 19.87
N LEU A 180 4.57 2.91 19.49
CA LEU A 180 5.59 2.55 18.51
C LEU A 180 6.83 1.89 19.11
N SER A 181 7.13 2.13 20.41
CA SER A 181 8.31 1.58 21.10
C SER A 181 8.02 0.31 21.90
N ASN A 182 6.75 0.05 22.26
CA ASN A 182 6.37 -1.17 22.96
C ASN A 182 6.16 -2.29 21.94
N ASN A 183 7.19 -3.09 21.79
CA ASN A 183 7.16 -4.37 21.11
C ASN A 183 7.15 -5.50 22.13
#